data_52d15da80fa2abc4fa1029598cd5cc2b
#
_entry.id   52d15da80fa2abc4fa1029598cd5cc2b
#
_cell.length_a   1.000
_cell.length_b   1.000
_cell.length_c   1.000
_cell.angle_alpha   90.00
_cell.angle_beta   90.00
_cell.angle_gamma   90.00
#
_symmetry.space_group_name_H-M   'P 1'
#
loop_
_entity.id
_entity.type
_entity.pdbx_description
1 polymer ?
#
loop_
_entity_poly.entity_id
_entity_poly.type
_entity_poly.pdbx_seq_one_letter_code
_entity_poly.pdbx_strand_id
1 'polypeptide(L)' 'MTRLPRACGKDVVAALHRAGFELSHVRGSHHYLRRPGEGPIVPVPIHGNKTLPAGTMAAILRLAGLSPEEFAQLLR' A
#
# COMPACT_ATOMS: atom_id res chain seq x y z
N MET A 1 17.58 12.72 -2.76
CA MET A 1 16.11 12.67 -2.86
C MET A 1 15.66 11.26 -3.22
N THR A 2 14.74 10.73 -2.47
CA THR A 2 14.30 9.35 -2.66
C THR A 2 13.16 9.28 -3.66
N ARG A 3 13.27 8.35 -4.60
CA ARG A 3 12.19 8.10 -5.55
C ARG A 3 11.08 7.30 -4.88
N LEU A 4 9.84 7.62 -5.25
CA LEU A 4 8.72 6.78 -4.86
C LEU A 4 8.84 5.43 -5.55
N PRO A 5 8.70 4.32 -4.80
CA PRO A 5 8.63 3.01 -5.44
C PRO A 5 7.41 2.94 -6.34
N ARG A 6 7.51 2.16 -7.41
CA ARG A 6 6.41 1.95 -8.33
C ARG A 6 6.00 0.48 -8.29
N ALA A 7 4.72 0.24 -8.15
CA ALA A 7 4.22 -1.13 -8.07
C ALA A 7 2.74 -1.16 -8.41
N CYS A 8 2.23 -2.34 -8.74
CA CYS A 8 0.79 -2.52 -8.92
C CYS A 8 0.14 -2.74 -7.56
N GLY A 9 -1.19 -2.57 -7.51
CA GLY A 9 -1.93 -2.68 -6.25
C GLY A 9 -1.72 -4.00 -5.55
N LYS A 10 -1.67 -5.09 -6.29
CA LYS A 10 -1.47 -6.42 -5.73
C LYS A 10 -0.15 -6.51 -4.98
N ASP A 11 0.92 -5.98 -5.56
CA ASP A 11 2.23 -6.00 -4.91
C ASP A 11 2.27 -5.07 -3.70
N VAL A 12 1.53 -3.95 -3.77
CA VAL A 12 1.42 -3.04 -2.64
C VAL A 12 0.72 -3.72 -1.47
N VAL A 13 -0.37 -4.45 -1.74
CA VAL A 13 -1.06 -5.20 -0.68
C VAL A 13 -0.12 -6.20 -0.03
N ALA A 14 0.65 -6.94 -0.84
CA ALA A 14 1.60 -7.91 -0.30
C ALA A 14 2.66 -7.24 0.57
N ALA A 15 3.18 -6.10 0.12
CA ALA A 15 4.19 -5.36 0.89
C ALA A 15 3.61 -4.83 2.20
N LEU A 16 2.41 -4.28 2.18
CA LEU A 16 1.77 -3.80 3.39
C LEU A 16 1.52 -4.94 4.36
N HIS A 17 1.16 -6.11 3.85
CA HIS A 17 0.97 -7.29 4.69
C HIS A 17 2.27 -7.65 5.41
N ARG A 18 3.41 -7.58 4.71
CA ARG A 18 4.72 -7.82 5.35
C ARG A 18 5.03 -6.79 6.43
N ALA A 19 4.47 -5.60 6.33
CA ALA A 19 4.65 -4.54 7.32
C ALA A 19 3.69 -4.68 8.51
N GLY A 20 2.86 -5.73 8.53
CA GLY A 20 1.93 -5.96 9.63
C GLY A 20 0.52 -5.50 9.39
N PHE A 21 0.21 -5.03 8.17
CA PHE A 21 -1.15 -4.64 7.84
C PHE A 21 -1.99 -5.87 7.51
N GLU A 22 -3.27 -5.80 7.82
CA GLU A 22 -4.22 -6.86 7.52
C GLU A 22 -5.36 -6.32 6.68
N LEU A 23 -5.92 -7.18 5.84
CA LEU A 23 -7.06 -6.82 5.03
C LEU A 23 -8.27 -6.61 5.93
N SER A 24 -8.84 -5.40 5.87
CA SER A 24 -10.06 -5.09 6.61
C SER A 24 -11.28 -5.52 5.82
N HIS A 25 -11.36 -5.08 4.57
CA HIS A 25 -12.49 -5.42 3.71
C HIS A 25 -12.15 -5.07 2.27
N VAL A 26 -13.00 -5.51 1.35
CA VAL A 26 -12.87 -5.23 -0.08
C VAL A 26 -14.15 -4.58 -0.56
N ARG A 27 -14.02 -3.49 -1.31
CA ARG A 27 -15.17 -2.83 -1.95
C ARG A 27 -14.81 -2.56 -3.39
N GLY A 28 -15.51 -3.21 -4.33
CA GLY A 28 -15.21 -3.08 -5.73
C GLY A 28 -13.77 -3.45 -6.00
N SER A 29 -13.03 -2.56 -6.63
CA SER A 29 -11.63 -2.79 -6.96
C SER A 29 -10.67 -2.30 -5.89
N HIS A 30 -11.17 -1.91 -4.71
CA HIS A 30 -10.30 -1.41 -3.64
C HIS A 30 -10.20 -2.41 -2.50
N HIS A 31 -8.95 -2.68 -2.08
CA HIS A 31 -8.67 -3.45 -0.88
C HIS A 31 -8.33 -2.47 0.23
N TYR A 32 -8.93 -2.63 1.40
CA TYR A 32 -8.73 -1.73 2.54
C TYR A 32 -7.95 -2.47 3.61
N LEU A 33 -6.80 -1.93 3.97
CA LEU A 33 -5.90 -2.55 4.93
C LEU A 33 -5.69 -1.63 6.13
N ARG A 34 -5.39 -2.23 7.29
CA ARG A 34 -5.07 -1.48 8.49
C ARG A 34 -4.22 -2.34 9.42
N ARG A 35 -3.49 -1.68 10.30
CA ARG A 35 -2.78 -2.41 11.36
C ARG A 35 -3.79 -2.91 12.37
N PRO A 36 -3.57 -4.12 12.94
CA PRO A 36 -4.48 -4.63 13.96
C PRO A 36 -4.60 -3.65 15.12
N GLY A 37 -5.84 -3.32 15.45
CA GLY A 37 -6.14 -2.54 16.63
C GLY A 37 -5.96 -1.05 16.54
N GLU A 38 -5.41 -0.50 15.44
CA GLU A 38 -5.19 0.94 15.40
C GLU A 38 -4.85 1.44 14.01
N GLY A 39 -4.86 2.76 13.90
CA GLY A 39 -4.37 3.45 12.74
C GLY A 39 -5.40 3.65 11.65
N PRO A 40 -5.04 4.43 10.66
CA PRO A 40 -5.96 4.69 9.55
C PRO A 40 -6.09 3.49 8.63
N ILE A 41 -7.22 3.43 7.95
CA ILE A 41 -7.44 2.45 6.90
C ILE A 41 -6.76 2.95 5.63
N VAL A 42 -6.03 2.06 4.97
CA VAL A 42 -5.28 2.37 3.76
C VAL A 42 -5.99 1.74 2.56
N PRO A 43 -6.60 2.54 1.68
CA PRO A 43 -7.24 2.00 0.49
C PRO A 43 -6.21 1.76 -0.60
N VAL A 44 -6.23 0.58 -1.20
CA VAL A 44 -5.32 0.21 -2.27
C VAL A 44 -6.13 -0.21 -3.50
N PRO A 45 -6.08 0.55 -4.59
CA PRO A 45 -6.79 0.16 -5.81
C PRO A 45 -6.12 -1.04 -6.46
N ILE A 46 -6.93 -1.98 -6.91
CA ILE A 46 -6.45 -3.17 -7.61
C ILE A 46 -7.00 -3.15 -9.03
N HIS A 47 -6.15 -2.93 -10.00
CA HIS A 47 -6.53 -2.91 -11.41
C HIS A 47 -5.60 -3.82 -12.20
N GLY A 48 -5.71 -5.12 -11.96
CA GLY A 48 -4.84 -6.09 -12.61
C GLY A 48 -3.39 -5.81 -12.26
N ASN A 49 -2.55 -5.77 -13.27
CA ASN A 49 -1.12 -5.54 -13.06
C ASN A 49 -0.71 -4.08 -13.31
N LYS A 50 -1.68 -3.18 -13.33
CA LYS A 50 -1.37 -1.77 -13.58
C LYS A 50 -0.62 -1.15 -12.41
N THR A 51 0.45 -0.45 -12.73
CA THR A 51 1.23 0.31 -11.76
C THR A 51 0.37 1.45 -11.21
N LEU A 52 0.39 1.62 -9.90
CA LEU A 52 -0.36 2.71 -9.27
C LEU A 52 0.24 4.06 -9.64
N PRO A 53 -0.62 5.08 -9.83
CA PRO A 53 -0.13 6.44 -10.05
C PRO A 53 0.70 6.91 -8.86
N ALA A 54 1.68 7.79 -9.14
CA ALA A 54 2.58 8.29 -8.10
C ALA A 54 1.84 8.95 -6.94
N GLY A 55 0.81 9.74 -7.23
CA GLY A 55 0.02 10.39 -6.18
C GLY A 55 -0.69 9.39 -5.28
N THR A 56 -1.22 8.34 -5.87
CA THR A 56 -1.88 7.26 -5.12
C THR A 56 -0.87 6.56 -4.22
N MET A 57 0.30 6.24 -4.76
CA MET A 57 1.36 5.60 -3.97
C MET A 57 1.79 6.49 -2.80
N ALA A 58 1.98 7.79 -3.06
CA ALA A 58 2.37 8.73 -2.01
C ALA A 58 1.33 8.76 -0.88
N ALA A 59 0.04 8.78 -1.23
CA ALA A 59 -1.03 8.79 -0.23
C ALA A 59 -1.03 7.50 0.58
N ILE A 60 -0.82 6.36 -0.06
CA ILE A 60 -0.76 5.07 0.62
C ILE A 60 0.37 5.06 1.64
N LEU A 61 1.56 5.51 1.24
CA LEU A 61 2.71 5.52 2.15
C LEU A 61 2.49 6.46 3.32
N ARG A 62 1.89 7.61 3.06
CA ARG A 62 1.58 8.57 4.13
C ARG A 62 0.62 7.97 5.15
N LEU A 63 -0.46 7.35 4.68
CA LEU A 63 -1.44 6.71 5.56
C LEU A 63 -0.84 5.53 6.30
N ALA A 64 0.04 4.78 5.65
CA ALA A 64 0.67 3.62 6.28
C ALA A 64 1.79 3.99 7.24
N GLY A 65 2.26 5.23 7.20
CA GLY A 65 3.37 5.67 8.04
C GLY A 65 4.71 5.08 7.61
N LEU A 66 4.85 4.78 6.32
CA LEU A 66 6.08 4.19 5.80
C LEU A 66 6.81 5.18 4.90
N SER A 67 8.13 5.19 5.02
CA SER A 67 8.95 5.97 4.09
C SER A 67 9.07 5.22 2.77
N PRO A 68 9.41 5.93 1.68
CA PRO A 68 9.66 5.25 0.40
C PRO A 68 10.75 4.18 0.50
N GLU A 69 11.78 4.42 1.31
CA GLU A 69 12.87 3.46 1.50
C GLU A 69 12.37 2.20 2.20
N GLU A 70 11.59 2.38 3.27
CA GLU A 70 11.03 1.25 3.99
C GLU A 70 10.14 0.42 3.08
N PHE A 71 9.30 1.10 2.31
CA PHE A 71 8.38 0.40 1.44
C PHE A 71 9.11 -0.34 0.32
N ALA A 72 10.16 0.25 -0.23
CA ALA A 72 10.97 -0.41 -1.27
C ALA A 72 11.54 -1.73 -0.77
N GLN A 73 11.95 -1.79 0.50
CA GLN A 73 12.43 -3.04 1.09
C GLN A 73 11.32 -4.09 1.17
N LEU A 74 10.11 -3.64 1.49
CA LEU A 74 8.97 -4.56 1.62
C LEU A 74 8.49 -5.12 0.28
N LEU A 75 8.80 -4.43 -0.81
CA LEU A 75 8.42 -4.89 -2.15
C LEU A 75 9.31 -6.03 -2.66
N ARG A 76 10.43 -6.27 -2.06
CA ARG A 76 11.39 -7.28 -2.51
C ARG A 76 10.99 -8.68 -2.15
#